data_65784fb0424aba0f678ed424dfd2d6c8
#
_entry.id   65784fb0424aba0f678ed424dfd2d6c8
#
_cell.length_a   1.000
_cell.length_b   1.000
_cell.length_c   1.000
_cell.angle_alpha   90.00
_cell.angle_beta   90.00
_cell.angle_gamma   90.00
#
_symmetry.space_group_name_H-M   'P 1'
#
loop_
_entity.id
_entity.type
_entity.pdbx_description
1 polymer ?
#
loop_
_entity_poly.entity_id
_entity_poly.type
_entity_poly.pdbx_seq_one_letter_code
_entity_poly.pdbx_strand_id
1 'polypeptide(L)'
;VDSEPRDQITEAEQRLYKLGEQGVAERGFQSFLKAVTDAVNMANAAYQRGGGLAGISTGLVDLDKKLGGLHSSDLLILAGRPSMGKTSLATNVAFNIAKAYQKGQLADGSEGTLNGGVVGFFSLEMSAEQLAARILSEASEVPSEQIRRGDMTETEFRRFVDAAKT
;
A
#
# COMPACT_ATOMS: atom_id res chain seq x y z
N VAL A 1 -38.25 1.06 -5.42
CA VAL A 1 -38.47 0.01 -4.41
C VAL A 1 -37.61 0.38 -3.23
N ASP A 2 -38.23 1.10 -2.26
CA ASP A 2 -37.56 1.55 -1.04
C ASP A 2 -37.57 0.38 -0.05
N SER A 3 -36.47 -0.34 0.02
CA SER A 3 -36.21 -1.24 1.15
C SER A 3 -35.82 -0.41 2.37
N GLU A 4 -36.33 -0.76 3.54
CA GLU A 4 -35.99 -0.05 4.76
C GLU A 4 -34.46 -0.05 5.00
N PRO A 5 -33.88 1.02 5.55
CA PRO A 5 -32.42 1.08 5.78
C PRO A 5 -31.86 -0.09 6.58
N ARG A 6 -32.65 -0.68 7.49
CA ARG A 6 -32.29 -1.87 8.27
C ARG A 6 -32.14 -3.11 7.40
N ASP A 7 -33.03 -3.28 6.41
CA ASP A 7 -32.97 -4.43 5.48
C ASP A 7 -31.74 -4.35 4.60
N GLN A 8 -31.35 -3.13 4.17
CA GLN A 8 -30.13 -2.91 3.38
C GLN A 8 -28.87 -3.23 4.19
N ILE A 9 -28.83 -2.87 5.47
CA ILE A 9 -27.71 -3.20 6.36
C ILE A 9 -27.60 -4.71 6.52
N THR A 10 -28.72 -5.39 6.82
CA THR A 10 -28.76 -6.84 7.01
C THR A 10 -28.35 -7.57 5.72
N GLU A 11 -28.78 -7.11 4.57
CA GLU A 11 -28.40 -7.70 3.28
C GLU A 11 -26.89 -7.49 3.00
N ALA A 12 -26.35 -6.32 3.31
CA ALA A 12 -24.92 -6.04 3.17
C ALA A 12 -24.08 -6.92 4.11
N GLU A 13 -24.49 -7.09 5.36
CA GLU A 13 -23.84 -7.97 6.32
C GLU A 13 -23.84 -9.43 5.84
N GLN A 14 -24.98 -9.92 5.34
CA GLN A 14 -25.08 -11.28 4.79
C GLN A 14 -24.20 -11.49 3.55
N ARG A 15 -24.10 -10.48 2.67
CA ARG A 15 -23.22 -10.53 1.49
C ARG A 15 -21.75 -10.56 1.89
N LEU A 16 -21.35 -9.73 2.88
CA LEU A 16 -19.99 -9.72 3.41
C LEU A 16 -19.64 -11.05 4.09
N TYR A 17 -20.58 -11.61 4.85
CA TYR A 17 -20.40 -12.93 5.50
C TYR A 17 -20.21 -14.04 4.46
N LYS A 18 -21.05 -14.09 3.41
CA LYS A 18 -20.91 -15.06 2.31
C LYS A 18 -19.58 -14.93 1.56
N LEU A 19 -19.11 -13.69 1.32
CA LEU A 19 -17.80 -13.47 0.71
C LEU A 19 -16.65 -13.94 1.62
N GLY A 20 -16.80 -13.76 2.94
CA GLY A 20 -15.86 -14.29 3.94
C GLY A 20 -15.81 -15.82 3.92
N GLU A 21 -16.98 -16.49 3.86
CA GLU A 21 -17.05 -17.95 3.77
C GLU A 21 -16.46 -18.49 2.45
N GLN A 22 -16.70 -17.84 1.33
CA GLN A 22 -16.12 -18.24 0.04
C GLN A 22 -14.60 -18.10 0.02
N GLY A 23 -14.06 -17.06 0.65
CA GLY A 23 -12.60 -16.88 0.81
C GLY A 23 -11.94 -17.90 1.75
N VAL A 24 -12.70 -18.47 2.68
CA VAL A 24 -12.22 -19.51 3.60
C VAL A 24 -12.27 -20.90 2.96
N ALA A 25 -13.18 -21.14 1.99
CA ALA A 25 -13.31 -22.45 1.33
C ALA A 25 -12.07 -22.87 0.54
N GLU A 26 -11.25 -21.91 0.06
CA GLU A 26 -9.96 -22.21 -0.59
C GLU A 26 -8.80 -22.41 0.40
N ARG A 27 -8.99 -22.09 1.70
CA ARG A 27 -8.00 -22.26 2.76
C ARG A 27 -8.23 -23.56 3.57
N GLY A 28 -8.52 -24.66 2.88
CA GLY A 28 -8.58 -25.98 3.49
C GLY A 28 -7.23 -26.38 4.14
N PHE A 29 -7.24 -27.44 4.98
CA PHE A 29 -6.02 -28.02 5.54
C PHE A 29 -5.03 -28.35 4.41
N GLN A 30 -3.85 -27.75 4.43
CA GLN A 30 -2.75 -28.10 3.55
C GLN A 30 -1.90 -29.20 4.20
N SER A 31 -1.43 -30.15 3.41
CA SER A 31 -0.48 -31.15 3.93
C SER A 31 0.84 -30.46 4.30
N PHE A 32 1.47 -30.92 5.36
CA PHE A 32 2.76 -30.41 5.81
C PHE A 32 3.84 -30.51 4.70
N LEU A 33 3.80 -31.59 3.91
CA LEU A 33 4.70 -31.79 2.79
C LEU A 33 4.57 -30.65 1.75
N LYS A 34 3.34 -30.25 1.42
CA LYS A 34 3.09 -29.12 0.51
C LYS A 34 3.63 -27.81 1.10
N ALA A 35 3.37 -27.53 2.37
CA ALA A 35 3.86 -26.33 3.04
C ALA A 35 5.40 -26.27 3.06
N VAL A 36 6.08 -27.38 3.31
CA VAL A 36 7.55 -27.46 3.27
C VAL A 36 8.06 -27.26 1.84
N THR A 37 7.43 -27.86 0.85
CA THR A 37 7.82 -27.67 -0.56
C THR A 37 7.69 -26.21 -0.98
N ASP A 38 6.60 -25.57 -0.63
CA ASP A 38 6.36 -24.15 -0.93
C ASP A 38 7.40 -23.25 -0.22
N ALA A 39 7.72 -23.55 1.04
CA ALA A 39 8.75 -22.82 1.79
C ALA A 39 10.15 -22.97 1.17
N VAL A 40 10.53 -24.17 0.73
CA VAL A 40 11.81 -24.42 0.05
C VAL A 40 11.86 -23.68 -1.29
N ASN A 41 10.78 -23.72 -2.08
CA ASN A 41 10.69 -23.00 -3.34
C ASN A 41 10.81 -21.49 -3.13
N MET A 42 10.16 -20.93 -2.10
CA MET A 42 10.29 -19.51 -1.75
C MET A 42 11.72 -19.16 -1.37
N ALA A 43 12.37 -19.97 -0.52
CA ALA A 43 13.76 -19.76 -0.11
C ALA A 43 14.72 -19.85 -1.31
N ASN A 44 14.54 -20.81 -2.21
CA ASN A 44 15.33 -20.94 -3.42
C ASN A 44 15.16 -19.74 -4.37
N ALA A 45 13.94 -19.28 -4.56
CA ALA A 45 13.66 -18.09 -5.34
C ALA A 45 14.31 -16.82 -4.74
N ALA A 46 14.35 -16.69 -3.42
CA ALA A 46 15.04 -15.62 -2.72
C ALA A 46 16.58 -15.72 -2.90
N TYR A 47 17.12 -16.93 -2.80
CA TYR A 47 18.55 -17.21 -3.00
C TYR A 47 18.99 -16.88 -4.42
N GLN A 48 18.23 -17.27 -5.44
CA GLN A 48 18.52 -17.00 -6.86
C GLN A 48 18.52 -15.50 -7.20
N ARG A 49 17.80 -14.67 -6.45
CA ARG A 49 17.81 -13.20 -6.62
C ARG A 49 19.07 -12.52 -6.09
N GLY A 50 20.00 -13.27 -5.46
CA GLY A 50 21.28 -12.73 -5.01
C GLY A 50 21.18 -11.62 -3.97
N GLY A 51 20.17 -11.66 -3.07
CA GLY A 51 19.94 -10.64 -2.04
C GLY A 51 19.07 -9.46 -2.49
N GLY A 52 18.39 -9.56 -3.64
CA GLY A 52 17.37 -8.59 -4.06
C GLY A 52 16.11 -8.64 -3.16
N LEU A 53 15.31 -7.57 -3.16
CA LEU A 53 14.05 -7.49 -2.44
C LEU A 53 13.11 -8.62 -2.87
N ALA A 54 12.63 -9.37 -1.88
CA ALA A 54 11.65 -10.44 -2.11
C ALA A 54 10.21 -9.91 -2.09
N GLY A 55 9.96 -8.82 -1.35
CA GLY A 55 8.67 -8.14 -1.24
C GLY A 55 8.61 -6.84 -2.05
N ILE A 56 7.48 -6.13 -1.89
CA ILE A 56 7.28 -4.81 -2.49
C ILE A 56 8.18 -3.80 -1.78
N SER A 57 8.94 -3.00 -2.55
CA SER A 57 9.78 -1.95 -1.99
C SER A 57 8.94 -0.86 -1.32
N THR A 58 9.37 -0.42 -0.14
CA THR A 58 8.83 0.76 0.55
C THR A 58 9.33 2.08 -0.05
N GLY A 59 10.35 2.01 -0.93
CA GLY A 59 11.08 3.16 -1.45
C GLY A 59 12.11 3.74 -0.45
N LEU A 60 12.27 3.11 0.71
CA LEU A 60 13.23 3.52 1.75
C LEU A 60 14.29 2.42 1.90
N VAL A 61 15.50 2.69 1.41
CA VAL A 61 16.57 1.70 1.26
C VAL A 61 16.89 0.96 2.58
N ASP A 62 16.99 1.66 3.69
CA ASP A 62 17.34 1.03 4.97
C ASP A 62 16.17 0.26 5.57
N LEU A 63 14.94 0.68 5.31
CA LEU A 63 13.74 -0.06 5.71
C LEU A 63 13.62 -1.34 4.88
N ASP A 64 13.80 -1.24 3.59
CA ASP A 64 13.78 -2.37 2.65
C ASP A 64 14.85 -3.42 2.99
N LYS A 65 16.08 -3.00 3.33
CA LYS A 65 17.13 -3.92 3.81
C LYS A 65 16.73 -4.67 5.08
N LYS A 66 16.01 -4.02 5.98
CA LYS A 66 15.59 -4.64 7.25
C LYS A 66 14.40 -5.57 7.09
N LEU A 67 13.43 -5.22 6.25
CA LEU A 67 12.19 -5.97 6.06
C LEU A 67 12.30 -7.01 4.93
N GLY A 68 13.25 -6.85 4.00
CA GLY A 68 13.25 -7.62 2.75
C GLY A 68 12.15 -7.19 1.78
N GLY A 69 11.55 -6.02 1.98
CA GLY A 69 10.33 -5.53 1.35
C GLY A 69 9.06 -5.92 2.11
N LEU A 70 7.91 -5.49 1.60
CA LEU A 70 6.60 -5.82 2.16
C LEU A 70 6.07 -7.11 1.52
N HIS A 71 5.75 -8.10 2.33
CA HIS A 71 5.26 -9.39 1.85
C HIS A 71 3.74 -9.51 1.98
N SER A 72 3.14 -10.34 1.13
CA SER A 72 1.71 -10.66 1.22
C SER A 72 1.39 -11.28 2.57
N SER A 73 0.27 -10.89 3.15
CA SER A 73 -0.24 -11.34 4.45
C SER A 73 0.53 -10.83 5.68
N ASP A 74 1.53 -9.96 5.51
CA ASP A 74 2.20 -9.32 6.64
C ASP A 74 1.32 -8.24 7.29
N LEU A 75 1.42 -8.14 8.59
CA LEU A 75 0.91 -7.03 9.39
C LEU A 75 2.08 -6.24 9.95
N LEU A 76 2.29 -5.02 9.45
CA LEU A 76 3.31 -4.12 9.98
C LEU A 76 2.69 -3.08 10.90
N ILE A 77 3.18 -2.98 12.11
CA ILE A 77 2.72 -2.01 13.10
C ILE A 77 3.75 -0.88 13.23
N LEU A 78 3.35 0.33 12.82
CA LEU A 78 4.15 1.53 13.00
C LEU A 78 3.69 2.28 14.26
N ALA A 79 4.48 2.23 15.32
CA ALA A 79 4.19 2.85 16.59
C ALA A 79 5.20 3.94 16.95
N GLY A 80 4.79 4.92 17.72
CA GLY A 80 5.63 6.01 18.20
C GLY A 80 4.82 7.07 18.94
N ARG A 81 5.49 7.97 19.64
CA ARG A 81 4.83 9.08 20.34
C ARG A 81 4.10 10.01 19.36
N PRO A 82 3.10 10.78 19.81
CA PRO A 82 2.49 11.82 18.98
C PRO A 82 3.55 12.74 18.35
N SER A 83 3.27 13.24 17.16
CA SER A 83 4.14 14.17 16.41
C SER A 83 5.50 13.62 15.97
N MET A 84 5.75 12.31 16.08
CA MET A 84 7.00 11.67 15.62
C MET A 84 7.03 11.35 14.11
N GLY A 85 6.05 11.78 13.34
CA GLY A 85 6.02 11.59 11.89
C GLY A 85 5.49 10.24 11.40
N LYS A 86 4.77 9.46 12.24
CA LYS A 86 4.18 8.17 11.85
C LYS A 86 3.37 8.25 10.57
N THR A 87 2.41 9.18 10.52
CA THR A 87 1.56 9.37 9.34
C THR A 87 2.37 9.80 8.13
N SER A 88 3.39 10.64 8.29
CA SER A 88 4.28 11.04 7.20
C SER A 88 5.02 9.84 6.63
N LEU A 89 5.61 9.00 7.48
CA LEU A 89 6.29 7.79 7.03
C LEU A 89 5.32 6.84 6.31
N ALA A 90 4.12 6.61 6.86
CA ALA A 90 3.12 5.76 6.24
C ALA A 90 2.65 6.29 4.87
N THR A 91 2.42 7.61 4.75
CA THR A 91 2.03 8.22 3.47
C THR A 91 3.16 8.16 2.44
N ASN A 92 4.41 8.34 2.86
CA ASN A 92 5.57 8.24 1.97
C ASN A 92 5.74 6.83 1.42
N VAL A 93 5.67 5.82 2.27
CA VAL A 93 5.71 4.41 1.85
C VAL A 93 4.56 4.11 0.89
N ALA A 94 3.33 4.52 1.23
CA ALA A 94 2.16 4.33 0.38
C ALA A 94 2.32 4.99 -1.00
N PHE A 95 2.82 6.23 -1.03
CA PHE A 95 3.06 6.97 -2.26
C PHE A 95 4.18 6.33 -3.11
N ASN A 96 5.28 5.92 -2.50
CA ASN A 96 6.39 5.26 -3.21
C ASN A 96 5.92 3.97 -3.88
N ILE A 97 5.12 3.16 -3.18
CA ILE A 97 4.54 1.92 -3.71
C ILE A 97 3.62 2.22 -4.89
N ALA A 98 2.72 3.20 -4.74
CA ALA A 98 1.78 3.58 -5.78
C ALA A 98 2.49 4.16 -7.01
N LYS A 99 3.49 5.02 -6.81
CA LYS A 99 4.30 5.62 -7.88
C LYS A 99 5.12 4.58 -8.65
N ALA A 100 5.59 3.54 -7.97
CA ALA A 100 6.34 2.45 -8.59
C ALA A 100 5.44 1.43 -9.31
N TYR A 101 4.12 1.59 -9.28
CA TYR A 101 3.19 0.62 -9.84
C TYR A 101 3.39 0.43 -11.34
N GLN A 102 3.68 -0.79 -11.73
CA GLN A 102 3.82 -1.22 -13.12
C GLN A 102 3.04 -2.51 -13.35
N LYS A 103 2.13 -2.47 -14.31
CA LYS A 103 1.39 -3.63 -14.77
C LYS A 103 2.05 -4.23 -16.01
N GLY A 104 2.10 -5.55 -16.10
CA GLY A 104 2.68 -6.22 -17.25
C GLY A 104 2.49 -7.73 -17.21
N GLN A 105 3.11 -8.44 -18.15
CA GLN A 105 3.07 -9.90 -18.21
C GLN A 105 4.05 -10.50 -17.20
N LEU A 106 3.54 -11.41 -16.38
CA LEU A 106 4.33 -12.25 -15.48
C LEU A 106 5.04 -13.37 -16.25
N ALA A 107 5.98 -14.06 -15.59
CA ALA A 107 6.74 -15.14 -16.19
C ALA A 107 5.87 -16.34 -16.66
N ASP A 108 4.67 -16.48 -16.11
CA ASP A 108 3.67 -17.48 -16.49
C ASP A 108 2.76 -17.05 -17.66
N GLY A 109 2.99 -15.86 -18.22
CA GLY A 109 2.19 -15.28 -19.30
C GLY A 109 0.90 -14.60 -18.88
N SER A 110 0.55 -14.61 -17.59
CA SER A 110 -0.60 -13.88 -17.06
C SER A 110 -0.31 -12.37 -16.91
N GLU A 111 -1.34 -11.54 -16.95
CA GLU A 111 -1.20 -10.12 -16.58
C GLU A 111 -1.16 -9.98 -15.05
N GLY A 112 -0.19 -9.18 -14.57
CA GLY A 112 -0.04 -8.95 -13.13
C GLY A 112 0.76 -7.68 -12.82
N THR A 113 1.04 -7.48 -11.56
CA THR A 113 1.87 -6.36 -11.08
C THR A 113 3.34 -6.77 -11.13
N LEU A 114 4.13 -6.04 -11.91
CA LEU A 114 5.58 -6.23 -12.00
C LEU A 114 6.33 -5.49 -10.91
N ASN A 115 5.85 -4.32 -10.49
CA ASN A 115 6.48 -3.50 -9.47
C ASN A 115 5.42 -2.64 -8.77
N GLY A 116 5.71 -2.23 -7.53
CA GLY A 116 4.80 -1.41 -6.73
C GLY A 116 3.46 -2.07 -6.46
N GLY A 117 2.40 -1.28 -6.34
CA GLY A 117 1.07 -1.79 -6.08
C GLY A 117 0.00 -0.72 -6.00
N VAL A 118 -1.27 -1.14 -5.99
CA VAL A 118 -2.41 -0.29 -5.67
C VAL A 118 -2.55 -0.22 -4.15
N VAL A 119 -2.57 0.99 -3.60
CA VAL A 119 -2.60 1.21 -2.17
C VAL A 119 -3.95 1.76 -1.73
N GLY A 120 -4.62 1.08 -0.80
CA GLY A 120 -5.77 1.59 -0.08
C GLY A 120 -5.32 2.25 1.23
N PHE A 121 -5.66 3.52 1.43
CA PHE A 121 -5.32 4.26 2.64
C PHE A 121 -6.57 4.60 3.44
N PHE A 122 -6.68 4.07 4.66
CA PHE A 122 -7.78 4.33 5.59
C PHE A 122 -7.29 5.23 6.70
N SER A 123 -7.84 6.45 6.79
CA SER A 123 -7.48 7.42 7.82
C SER A 123 -8.68 7.76 8.69
N LEU A 124 -8.50 7.69 10.01
CA LEU A 124 -9.50 8.10 11.00
C LEU A 124 -9.17 9.47 11.63
N GLU A 125 -8.01 10.03 11.33
CA GLU A 125 -7.51 11.28 11.92
C GLU A 125 -7.47 12.43 10.90
N MET A 126 -7.09 12.13 9.65
CA MET A 126 -6.87 13.13 8.60
C MET A 126 -7.84 12.95 7.44
N SER A 127 -8.32 14.05 6.86
CA SER A 127 -9.13 14.01 5.64
C SER A 127 -8.30 13.64 4.40
N ALA A 128 -8.99 13.25 3.33
CA ALA A 128 -8.34 12.91 2.06
C ALA A 128 -7.53 14.08 1.48
N GLU A 129 -8.05 15.30 1.60
CA GLU A 129 -7.40 16.52 1.12
C GLU A 129 -6.11 16.81 1.91
N GLN A 130 -6.12 16.57 3.23
CA GLN A 130 -4.94 16.74 4.06
C GLN A 130 -3.85 15.72 3.72
N LEU A 131 -4.24 14.48 3.43
CA LEU A 131 -3.31 13.44 2.98
C LEU A 131 -2.74 13.76 1.59
N ALA A 132 -3.60 14.18 0.65
CA ALA A 132 -3.18 14.59 -0.68
C ALA A 132 -2.21 15.78 -0.62
N ALA A 133 -2.53 16.82 0.16
CA ALA A 133 -1.66 17.97 0.34
C ALA A 133 -0.27 17.58 0.91
N ARG A 134 -0.22 16.59 1.80
CA ARG A 134 1.04 16.07 2.35
C ARG A 134 1.87 15.35 1.30
N ILE A 135 1.24 14.49 0.50
CA ILE A 135 1.90 13.78 -0.61
C ILE A 135 2.44 14.79 -1.63
N LEU A 136 1.62 15.76 -2.02
CA LEU A 136 2.03 16.79 -2.97
C LEU A 136 3.13 17.72 -2.42
N SER A 137 3.11 18.01 -1.12
CA SER A 137 4.19 18.75 -0.44
C SER A 137 5.53 18.05 -0.59
N GLU A 138 5.55 16.74 -0.40
CA GLU A 138 6.77 15.95 -0.56
C GLU A 138 7.20 15.84 -2.03
N ALA A 139 6.26 15.52 -2.93
CA ALA A 139 6.56 15.37 -4.35
C ALA A 139 7.01 16.67 -5.01
N SER A 140 6.53 17.82 -4.54
CA SER A 140 6.89 19.15 -5.06
C SER A 140 8.07 19.79 -4.34
N GLU A 141 8.52 19.23 -3.21
CA GLU A 141 9.49 19.85 -2.29
C GLU A 141 9.06 21.24 -1.79
N VAL A 142 7.74 21.45 -1.69
CA VAL A 142 7.16 22.67 -1.12
C VAL A 142 6.63 22.37 0.28
N PRO A 143 7.08 23.09 1.32
CA PRO A 143 6.63 22.84 2.69
C PRO A 143 5.11 22.92 2.84
N SER A 144 4.50 21.93 3.49
CA SER A 144 3.04 21.87 3.68
C SER A 144 2.49 23.08 4.44
N GLU A 145 3.30 23.74 5.23
CA GLU A 145 2.94 24.99 5.90
C GLU A 145 2.74 26.15 4.90
N GLN A 146 3.64 26.28 3.92
CA GLN A 146 3.52 27.27 2.86
C GLN A 146 2.29 27.01 1.98
N ILE A 147 2.03 25.73 1.66
CA ILE A 147 0.83 25.33 0.90
C ILE A 147 -0.43 25.75 1.66
N ARG A 148 -0.48 25.48 2.96
CA ARG A 148 -1.66 25.81 3.80
C ARG A 148 -1.87 27.31 3.99
N ARG A 149 -0.78 28.10 4.04
CA ARG A 149 -0.86 29.57 4.17
C ARG A 149 -1.07 30.29 2.85
N GLY A 150 -0.84 29.60 1.73
CA GLY A 150 -0.82 30.24 0.43
C GLY A 150 0.41 31.12 0.19
N ASP A 151 1.48 30.90 0.97
CA ASP A 151 2.73 31.68 0.92
C ASP A 151 3.76 30.95 0.04
N MET A 152 3.40 30.78 -1.22
CA MET A 152 4.22 30.14 -2.24
C MET A 152 4.60 31.14 -3.32
N THR A 153 5.84 31.07 -3.78
CA THR A 153 6.26 31.75 -5.01
C THR A 153 5.59 31.11 -6.24
N GLU A 154 5.54 31.82 -7.35
CA GLU A 154 5.00 31.30 -8.61
C GLU A 154 5.72 30.00 -9.05
N THR A 155 7.02 29.92 -8.84
CA THR A 155 7.82 28.74 -9.16
C THR A 155 7.45 27.56 -8.29
N GLU A 156 7.25 27.77 -6.99
CA GLU A 156 6.80 26.72 -6.06
C GLU A 156 5.38 26.23 -6.39
N PHE A 157 4.49 27.18 -6.70
CA PHE A 157 3.13 26.84 -7.12
C PHE A 157 3.12 25.99 -8.40
N ARG A 158 3.95 26.32 -9.38
CA ARG A 158 4.09 25.50 -10.61
C ARG A 158 4.59 24.10 -10.29
N ARG A 159 5.63 23.97 -9.43
CA ARG A 159 6.13 22.63 -9.00
C ARG A 159 5.04 21.83 -8.29
N PHE A 160 4.25 22.48 -7.44
CA PHE A 160 3.14 21.85 -6.74
C PHE A 160 2.06 21.34 -7.71
N VAL A 161 1.68 22.14 -8.70
CA VAL A 161 0.71 21.73 -9.74
C VAL A 161 1.28 20.61 -10.63
N ASP A 162 2.56 20.67 -10.97
CA ASP A 162 3.19 19.64 -11.79
C ASP A 162 3.30 18.31 -11.03
N ALA A 163 3.56 18.33 -9.72
CA ALA A 163 3.55 17.16 -8.87
C ALA A 163 2.16 16.48 -8.82
N ALA A 164 1.07 17.22 -9.02
CA ALA A 164 -0.28 16.67 -9.05
C ALA A 164 -0.63 15.90 -10.35
N LYS A 165 0.24 15.97 -11.37
CA LYS A 165 0.06 15.28 -12.66
C LYS A 165 0.75 13.90 -12.70
N THR A 166 1.56 13.60 -11.68
CA THR A 166 2.33 12.36 -11.56
C THR A 166 1.52 11.28 -10.88
#